data_bc666f68e733e925c0011069a5e729af
#
_entry.id   bc666f68e733e925c0011069a5e729af
#
_cell.length_a   1.000
_cell.length_b   1.000
_cell.length_c   1.000
_cell.angle_alpha   90.00
_cell.angle_beta   90.00
_cell.angle_gamma   90.00
#
_symmetry.space_group_name_H-M   'P 1'
#
loop_
_entity.id
_entity.type
_entity.pdbx_description
1 polymer ?
#
loop_
_entity_poly.entity_id
_entity_poly.type
_entity_poly.pdbx_seq_one_letter_code
_entity_poly.pdbx_strand_id
1 'polypeptide(L)'
;MLSRIDHVMICVPRLAQGIEAYTRLGFNVYPGGAHTGKGTHNAIAFHGEDYLELMSVSDRDEYLAARAAAGGTGPSLVDFLARGGGFRYIAVQSDDLSADIAAMRRRGVDVQDPTAGARRNAVPRPNAPQILSSR
;
A
#
# COMPACT_ATOMS: atom_id res chain seq x y z
N MET A 1 -3.96 16.87 11.47
CA MET A 1 -5.32 16.58 10.95
C MET A 1 -5.19 15.70 9.71
N LEU A 2 -6.06 14.71 9.56
CA LEU A 2 -6.11 13.94 8.30
C LEU A 2 -6.46 14.90 7.16
N SER A 3 -5.61 14.96 6.14
CA SER A 3 -5.69 15.99 5.10
C SER A 3 -6.28 15.47 3.79
N ARG A 4 -5.87 14.30 3.35
CA ARG A 4 -6.33 13.69 2.08
C ARG A 4 -6.15 12.17 2.05
N ILE A 5 -6.80 11.51 1.12
CA ILE A 5 -6.46 10.14 0.76
C ILE A 5 -5.13 10.18 0.00
N ASP A 6 -4.15 9.38 0.44
CA ASP A 6 -2.88 9.22 -0.28
C ASP A 6 -2.99 8.16 -1.37
N HIS A 7 -3.52 7.00 -1.00
CA HIS A 7 -3.78 5.93 -1.96
C HIS A 7 -4.85 4.96 -1.49
N VAL A 8 -5.34 4.19 -2.44
CA VAL A 8 -6.24 3.06 -2.20
C VAL A 8 -5.50 1.77 -2.56
N MET A 9 -5.50 0.80 -1.66
CA MET A 9 -4.90 -0.51 -1.91
C MET A 9 -5.93 -1.48 -2.47
N ILE A 10 -5.60 -2.04 -3.62
CA ILE A 10 -6.35 -3.10 -4.30
C ILE A 10 -5.45 -4.34 -4.35
N CYS A 11 -5.89 -5.41 -3.74
CA CYS A 11 -5.16 -6.67 -3.78
C CYS A 11 -5.67 -7.53 -4.93
N VAL A 12 -4.74 -8.05 -5.73
CA VAL A 12 -5.04 -8.85 -6.92
C VAL A 12 -4.33 -10.20 -6.84
N PRO A 13 -4.98 -11.32 -7.24
CA PRO A 13 -4.38 -12.65 -7.16
C PRO A 13 -3.07 -12.78 -7.96
N ARG A 14 -3.00 -12.08 -9.09
CA ARG A 14 -1.81 -12.03 -9.96
C ARG A 14 -1.54 -10.59 -10.36
N LEU A 15 -0.37 -10.06 -10.00
CA LEU A 15 -0.04 -8.67 -10.26
C LEU A 15 -0.08 -8.32 -11.75
N ALA A 16 0.44 -9.20 -12.62
CA ALA A 16 0.45 -8.99 -14.07
C ALA A 16 -0.96 -8.82 -14.65
N GLN A 17 -1.92 -9.62 -14.18
CA GLN A 17 -3.33 -9.49 -14.60
C GLN A 17 -3.97 -8.20 -14.07
N GLY A 18 -3.61 -7.79 -12.85
CA GLY A 18 -4.03 -6.50 -12.30
C GLY A 18 -3.49 -5.33 -13.14
N ILE A 19 -2.21 -5.35 -13.48
CA ILE A 19 -1.59 -4.35 -14.35
C ILE A 19 -2.33 -4.26 -15.68
N GLU A 20 -2.55 -5.39 -16.34
CA GLU A 20 -3.27 -5.44 -17.62
C GLU A 20 -4.70 -4.87 -17.50
N ALA A 21 -5.45 -5.30 -16.49
CA ALA A 21 -6.83 -4.86 -16.29
C ALA A 21 -6.92 -3.34 -16.08
N TYR A 22 -6.08 -2.77 -15.22
CA TYR A 22 -6.09 -1.34 -14.94
C TYR A 22 -5.53 -0.50 -16.10
N THR A 23 -4.57 -1.02 -16.87
CA THR A 23 -4.11 -0.40 -18.11
C THR A 23 -5.26 -0.33 -19.15
N ARG A 24 -6.04 -1.39 -19.28
CA ARG A 24 -7.22 -1.41 -20.16
C ARG A 24 -8.33 -0.45 -19.72
N LEU A 25 -8.41 -0.14 -18.44
CA LEU A 25 -9.32 0.89 -17.88
C LEU A 25 -8.82 2.32 -18.14
N GLY A 26 -7.62 2.49 -18.71
CA GLY A 26 -7.04 3.79 -19.04
C GLY A 26 -6.08 4.36 -18.01
N PHE A 27 -5.73 3.61 -16.96
CA PHE A 27 -4.71 4.06 -16.00
C PHE A 27 -3.29 3.89 -16.55
N ASN A 28 -2.41 4.82 -16.22
CA ASN A 28 -0.98 4.64 -16.38
C ASN A 28 -0.46 3.81 -15.22
N VAL A 29 -0.14 2.55 -15.47
CA VAL A 29 0.31 1.61 -14.44
C VAL A 29 1.81 1.39 -14.52
N TYR A 30 2.49 1.58 -13.41
CA TYR A 30 3.94 1.42 -13.26
C TYR A 30 4.25 0.27 -12.30
N PRO A 31 5.10 -0.68 -12.69
CA PRO A 31 5.61 -1.69 -11.76
C PRO A 31 6.33 -1.01 -10.59
N GLY A 32 5.95 -1.33 -9.36
CA GLY A 32 6.59 -0.82 -8.15
C GLY A 32 7.82 -1.63 -7.76
N GLY A 33 7.66 -2.93 -7.64
CA GLY A 33 8.72 -3.86 -7.29
C GLY A 33 8.37 -4.81 -6.16
N ALA A 34 9.33 -5.68 -5.83
CA ALA A 34 9.21 -6.61 -4.72
C ALA A 34 9.55 -5.92 -3.39
N HIS A 35 8.82 -6.28 -2.35
CA HIS A 35 9.09 -5.86 -0.98
C HIS A 35 9.96 -6.92 -0.30
N THR A 36 11.27 -6.70 -0.29
CA THR A 36 12.26 -7.63 0.26
C THR A 36 11.92 -8.03 1.69
N GLY A 37 11.92 -9.33 1.96
CA GLY A 37 11.60 -9.90 3.28
C GLY A 37 10.12 -9.86 3.65
N LYS A 38 9.22 -9.53 2.70
CA LYS A 38 7.77 -9.48 2.93
C LYS A 38 6.97 -10.40 2.01
N GLY A 39 7.59 -10.97 0.97
CA GLY A 39 6.94 -11.86 0.02
C GLY A 39 5.80 -11.22 -0.77
N THR A 40 5.79 -9.89 -0.90
CA THR A 40 4.78 -9.13 -1.64
C THR A 40 5.44 -8.24 -2.69
N HIS A 41 4.67 -7.88 -3.71
CA HIS A 41 5.06 -6.93 -4.75
C HIS A 41 3.87 -6.06 -5.15
N ASN A 42 4.16 -4.93 -5.78
CA ASN A 42 3.12 -3.98 -6.15
C ASN A 42 3.32 -3.37 -7.54
N ALA A 43 2.26 -2.70 -8.00
CA ALA A 43 2.27 -1.76 -9.10
C ALA A 43 1.42 -0.55 -8.72
N ILE A 44 1.73 0.60 -9.30
CA ILE A 44 1.10 1.88 -8.99
C ILE A 44 0.34 2.37 -10.21
N ALA A 45 -0.96 2.60 -10.06
CA ALA A 45 -1.81 3.20 -11.08
C ALA A 45 -2.11 4.65 -10.67
N PHE A 46 -1.45 5.62 -11.31
CA PHE A 46 -1.59 7.03 -10.98
C PHE A 46 -2.88 7.65 -11.53
N HIS A 47 -3.47 8.53 -10.73
CA HIS A 47 -4.56 9.42 -11.11
C HIS A 47 -4.29 10.82 -10.54
N GLY A 48 -3.68 11.69 -11.31
CA GLY A 48 -3.20 12.97 -10.80
C GLY A 48 -2.13 12.79 -9.71
N GLU A 49 -2.36 13.36 -8.54
CA GLU A 49 -1.47 13.21 -7.37
C GLU A 49 -1.79 11.97 -6.52
N ASP A 50 -2.96 11.38 -6.69
CA ASP A 50 -3.40 10.20 -5.98
C ASP A 50 -3.07 8.93 -6.77
N TYR A 51 -3.14 7.77 -6.15
CA TYR A 51 -2.90 6.52 -6.85
C TYR A 51 -3.65 5.34 -6.25
N LEU A 52 -3.84 4.33 -7.08
CA LEU A 52 -4.22 2.99 -6.64
C LEU A 52 -2.93 2.17 -6.52
N GLU A 53 -2.76 1.47 -5.41
CA GLU A 53 -1.70 0.50 -5.25
C GLU A 53 -2.25 -0.89 -5.52
N LEU A 54 -1.78 -1.52 -6.59
CA LEU A 54 -2.09 -2.92 -6.88
C LEU A 54 -1.09 -3.80 -6.14
N MET A 55 -1.57 -4.62 -5.22
CA MET A 55 -0.73 -5.47 -4.36
C MET A 55 -1.00 -6.95 -4.62
N SER A 56 0.05 -7.75 -4.66
CA SER A 56 -0.05 -9.20 -4.73
C SER A 56 1.02 -9.88 -3.88
N VAL A 57 0.87 -11.17 -3.63
CA VAL A 57 1.90 -12.01 -3.03
C VAL A 57 2.82 -12.51 -4.15
N SER A 58 4.12 -12.25 -4.02
CA SER A 58 5.15 -12.72 -4.94
C SER A 58 5.79 -14.04 -4.49
N ASP A 59 5.94 -14.20 -3.17
CA ASP A 59 6.45 -15.41 -2.53
C ASP A 59 5.59 -15.71 -1.31
N ARG A 60 4.86 -16.83 -1.39
CA ARG A 60 3.90 -17.22 -0.36
C ARG A 60 4.58 -17.58 0.97
N ASP A 61 5.69 -18.28 0.89
CA ASP A 61 6.37 -18.78 2.09
C ASP A 61 7.10 -17.64 2.80
N GLU A 62 7.76 -16.75 2.05
CA GLU A 62 8.34 -15.51 2.58
C GLU A 62 7.27 -14.64 3.24
N TYR A 63 6.11 -14.46 2.59
CA TYR A 63 5.00 -13.69 3.14
C TYR A 63 4.48 -14.29 4.46
N LEU A 64 4.25 -15.60 4.51
CA LEU A 64 3.73 -16.26 5.72
C LEU A 64 4.74 -16.20 6.86
N ALA A 65 6.04 -16.37 6.58
CA ALA A 65 7.10 -16.23 7.56
C ALA A 65 7.19 -14.80 8.11
N ALA A 66 7.18 -13.80 7.22
CA ALA A 66 7.19 -12.39 7.63
C ALA A 66 5.96 -12.02 8.47
N ARG A 67 4.79 -12.51 8.07
CA ARG A 67 3.55 -12.30 8.81
C ARG A 67 3.59 -12.92 10.22
N ALA A 68 4.09 -14.15 10.33
CA ALA A 68 4.23 -14.83 11.63
C ALA A 68 5.20 -14.09 12.53
N ALA A 69 6.35 -13.65 12.00
CA ALA A 69 7.33 -12.86 12.76
C ALA A 69 6.76 -11.51 13.25
N ALA A 70 5.83 -10.92 12.51
CA ALA A 70 5.13 -9.69 12.92
C ALA A 70 3.94 -9.94 13.87
N GLY A 71 3.71 -11.18 14.32
CA GLY A 71 2.58 -11.51 15.19
C GLY A 71 1.20 -11.39 14.54
N GLY A 72 1.15 -11.50 13.21
CA GLY A 72 -0.09 -11.34 12.44
C GLY A 72 -1.13 -12.41 12.77
N THR A 73 -2.32 -11.99 13.19
CA THR A 73 -3.49 -12.83 13.49
C THR A 73 -4.60 -12.63 12.45
N GLY A 74 -5.62 -13.51 12.47
CA GLY A 74 -6.75 -13.43 11.54
C GLY A 74 -6.43 -13.82 10.10
N PRO A 75 -7.35 -13.56 9.14
CA PRO A 75 -7.17 -13.92 7.73
C PRO A 75 -5.97 -13.22 7.09
N SER A 76 -5.17 -13.98 6.38
CA SER A 76 -3.97 -13.48 5.70
C SER A 76 -4.31 -12.81 4.35
N LEU A 77 -3.32 -12.14 3.75
CA LEU A 77 -3.45 -11.67 2.37
C LEU A 77 -3.63 -12.84 1.40
N VAL A 78 -2.96 -13.98 1.66
CA VAL A 78 -3.12 -15.21 0.86
C VAL A 78 -4.58 -15.67 0.88
N ASP A 79 -5.21 -15.70 2.06
CA ASP A 79 -6.63 -16.09 2.18
C ASP A 79 -7.55 -15.07 1.47
N PHE A 80 -7.21 -13.79 1.52
CA PHE A 80 -7.97 -12.74 0.83
C PHE A 80 -7.87 -12.89 -0.69
N LEU A 81 -6.67 -13.13 -1.21
CA LEU A 81 -6.43 -13.34 -2.63
C LEU A 81 -7.07 -14.63 -3.15
N ALA A 82 -7.12 -15.68 -2.32
CA ALA A 82 -7.80 -16.94 -2.68
C ALA A 82 -9.31 -16.74 -2.90
N ARG A 83 -9.89 -15.70 -2.31
CA ARG A 83 -11.29 -15.30 -2.52
C ARG A 83 -11.48 -14.25 -3.63
N GLY A 84 -10.45 -13.99 -4.43
CA GLY A 84 -10.48 -13.05 -5.55
C GLY A 84 -9.85 -11.68 -5.28
N GLY A 85 -9.49 -11.38 -4.04
CA GLY A 85 -8.90 -10.09 -3.67
C GLY A 85 -9.91 -8.93 -3.73
N GLY A 86 -9.48 -7.78 -4.20
CA GLY A 86 -10.29 -6.57 -4.32
C GLY A 86 -9.80 -5.43 -3.41
N PHE A 87 -10.68 -4.51 -3.07
CA PHE A 87 -10.39 -3.41 -2.15
C PHE A 87 -9.92 -3.93 -0.79
N ARG A 88 -8.84 -3.36 -0.28
CA ARG A 88 -8.25 -3.75 1.01
C ARG A 88 -8.36 -2.65 2.06
N TYR A 89 -7.79 -1.50 1.80
CA TYR A 89 -7.85 -0.31 2.67
C TYR A 89 -7.50 0.96 1.90
N ILE A 90 -7.68 2.09 2.56
CA ILE A 90 -7.19 3.39 2.13
C ILE A 90 -6.04 3.83 3.06
N ALA A 91 -5.06 4.51 2.49
CA ALA A 91 -4.08 5.27 3.24
C ALA A 91 -4.45 6.75 3.19
N VAL A 92 -4.34 7.42 4.31
CA VAL A 92 -4.63 8.87 4.44
C VAL A 92 -3.39 9.59 4.94
N GLN A 93 -3.19 10.78 4.46
CA GLN A 93 -2.12 11.64 4.95
C GLN A 93 -2.54 12.33 6.25
N SER A 94 -1.58 12.46 7.14
CA SER A 94 -1.73 13.18 8.40
C SER A 94 -0.61 14.21 8.53
N ASP A 95 -0.95 15.41 8.95
CA ASP A 95 0.02 16.46 9.25
C ASP A 95 0.63 16.28 10.65
N ASP A 96 -0.11 15.61 11.55
CA ASP A 96 0.32 15.24 12.89
C ASP A 96 -0.27 13.87 13.27
N LEU A 97 0.48 12.81 12.96
CA LEU A 97 0.05 11.44 13.16
C LEU A 97 -0.26 11.13 14.63
N SER A 98 0.53 11.67 15.56
CA SER A 98 0.35 11.43 16.99
C SER A 98 -0.95 12.05 17.51
N ALA A 99 -1.23 13.28 17.11
CA ALA A 99 -2.46 13.98 17.48
C ALA A 99 -3.70 13.30 16.86
N ASP A 100 -3.61 12.84 15.62
CA ASP A 100 -4.70 12.16 14.95
C ASP A 100 -4.99 10.78 15.56
N ILE A 101 -3.97 10.00 15.90
CA ILE A 101 -4.12 8.73 16.63
C ILE A 101 -4.81 8.97 17.97
N ALA A 102 -4.36 9.96 18.73
CA ALA A 102 -4.97 10.30 20.01
C ALA A 102 -6.43 10.71 19.85
N ALA A 103 -6.76 11.48 18.81
CA ALA A 103 -8.14 11.90 18.51
C ALA A 103 -9.03 10.72 18.11
N MET A 104 -8.53 9.78 17.32
CA MET A 104 -9.25 8.56 16.94
C MET A 104 -9.52 7.68 18.15
N ARG A 105 -8.52 7.46 19.00
CA ARG A 105 -8.66 6.67 20.24
C ARG A 105 -9.70 7.27 21.20
N ARG A 106 -9.71 8.60 21.37
CA ARG A 106 -10.75 9.29 22.16
C ARG A 106 -12.16 9.09 21.64
N ARG A 107 -12.31 8.83 20.33
CA ARG A 107 -13.60 8.51 19.67
C ARG A 107 -13.94 7.03 19.68
N GLY A 108 -13.14 6.20 20.36
CA GLY A 108 -13.36 4.75 20.46
C GLY A 108 -12.87 3.95 19.27
N VAL A 109 -12.08 4.54 18.36
CA VAL A 109 -11.48 3.80 17.25
C VAL A 109 -10.24 3.06 17.78
N ASP A 110 -10.18 1.75 17.54
CA ASP A 110 -9.00 0.95 17.85
C ASP A 110 -7.90 1.23 16.82
N VAL A 111 -6.86 1.92 17.26
CA VAL A 111 -5.72 2.31 16.43
C VAL A 111 -4.44 1.78 17.05
N GLN A 112 -3.67 1.03 16.26
CA GLN A 112 -2.36 0.52 16.67
C GLN A 112 -1.34 1.67 16.77
N ASP A 113 -0.25 1.42 17.50
CA ASP A 113 0.85 2.36 17.57
C ASP A 113 1.56 2.47 16.22
N PRO A 114 2.01 3.68 15.87
CA PRO A 114 2.68 3.89 14.59
C PRO A 114 4.00 3.14 14.54
N THR A 115 4.26 2.51 13.41
CA THR A 115 5.55 1.88 13.12
C THR A 115 6.32 2.71 12.10
N ALA A 116 7.64 2.87 12.30
CA ALA A 116 8.47 3.52 11.32
C ALA A 116 8.50 2.71 10.02
N GLY A 117 8.18 3.36 8.90
CA GLY A 117 8.28 2.80 7.56
C GLY A 117 9.34 3.54 6.75
N ALA A 118 10.16 2.81 5.99
CA ALA A 118 11.08 3.40 5.03
C ALA A 118 10.76 2.89 3.62
N ARG A 119 10.61 3.80 2.66
CA ARG A 119 10.59 3.47 1.22
C ARG A 119 12.02 3.49 0.70
N ARG A 120 12.50 2.37 0.19
CA ARG A 120 13.83 2.31 -0.45
C ARG A 120 13.79 2.75 -1.92
N ASN A 121 12.65 2.62 -2.61
CA ASN A 121 12.49 3.04 -4.00
C ASN A 121 11.17 3.79 -4.14
N ALA A 122 11.24 5.10 -4.32
CA ALA A 122 10.09 5.88 -4.72
C ALA A 122 9.83 5.63 -6.22
N VAL A 123 8.64 5.15 -6.58
CA VAL A 123 8.19 5.19 -7.98
C VAL A 123 8.10 6.67 -8.36
N PRO A 124 8.81 7.16 -9.40
CA PRO A 124 8.73 8.55 -9.79
C PRO A 124 7.28 8.91 -10.13
N ARG A 125 6.75 9.94 -9.48
CA ARG A 125 5.43 10.47 -9.85
C ARG A 125 5.59 11.18 -11.20
N PRO A 126 4.83 10.81 -12.24
CA PRO A 126 4.83 11.57 -13.48
C PRO A 126 4.27 12.96 -13.15
N ASN A 127 5.03 14.00 -13.22
CA ASN A 127 4.72 15.41 -12.88
C ASN A 127 4.94 15.84 -11.42
N ALA A 128 5.65 15.10 -10.59
CA ALA A 128 6.11 15.66 -9.33
C ALA A 128 7.07 16.84 -9.61
N PRO A 129 6.88 18.02 -8.99
CA PRO A 129 7.89 19.08 -9.08
C PRO A 129 9.21 18.52 -8.58
N GLN A 130 10.28 18.70 -9.36
CA GLN A 130 11.61 18.27 -8.95
C GLN A 130 11.99 19.08 -7.70
N ILE A 131 11.95 18.44 -6.54
CA ILE A 131 12.56 19.01 -5.35
C ILE A 131 14.06 18.88 -5.56
N LEU A 132 14.70 19.98 -5.97
CA LEU A 132 16.15 20.10 -5.94
C LEU A 132 16.58 19.93 -4.49
N SER A 133 17.10 18.75 -4.14
CA SER A 133 17.80 18.57 -2.88
C SER A 133 19.09 19.38 -2.98
N SER A 134 19.12 20.54 -2.35
CA SER A 134 20.38 21.21 -2.04
C SER A 134 21.20 20.30 -1.14
N ARG A 135 22.44 20.06 -1.55
CA ARG A 135 23.48 19.34 -0.80
C ARG A 135 23.77 20.02 0.53
#